data_cd9d4bcd2468a42b303e58093371075d
#
_entry.id   cd9d4bcd2468a42b303e58093371075d
#
_cell.length_a   1.000
_cell.length_b   1.000
_cell.length_c   1.000
_cell.angle_alpha   90.00
_cell.angle_beta   90.00
_cell.angle_gamma   90.00
#
_symmetry.space_group_name_H-M   'P 1'
#
loop_
_entity.id
_entity.type
_entity.pdbx_description
1 polymer ?
#
loop_
_entity_poly.entity_id
_entity_poly.type
_entity_poly.pdbx_seq_one_letter_code
_entity_poly.pdbx_strand_id
1 'polypeptide(L)'
;MGARLSILIGSRLGICAASIWVGAGCRIELHPPSRPTQPLSPPGVSAASAVHSVVRGSARAVLVVAPDSEIPVGELGRAIRRGRALLADTRDSLPGYAGSALRCFSCHLQEGTQVSSLPLVGVYSRFPQYRSRNGLVNLLEDRINDCFERSLNGKALPRDGRDMRDIVAWMAWISRGIPPPGELPVTSLGMLEPPAEGGDTARGRATFARDCARCHGPDGQGTSLAPPLWGPRSFNIGAGMARLRTAAAFIRYNMPNDRVVTLTDRQAYDVAAYLVSRPRPDFARKELDWPNGDPPPDVAYPTRAAGRRP
;
A
#
# COMPACT_ATOMS: atom_id res chain seq x y z
N MET A 1 -28.54 61.76 8.59
CA MET A 1 -29.80 61.56 7.85
C MET A 1 -29.98 60.08 7.66
N GLY A 2 -30.89 59.51 8.43
CA GLY A 2 -31.17 58.09 8.41
C GLY A 2 -32.40 57.75 7.58
N ALA A 3 -32.43 56.54 7.10
CA ALA A 3 -33.67 55.92 6.66
C ALA A 3 -33.68 54.47 7.09
N ARG A 4 -34.48 54.14 8.07
CA ARG A 4 -34.87 52.77 8.46
C ARG A 4 -36.02 52.34 7.57
N LEU A 5 -35.93 51.15 7.00
CA LEU A 5 -37.05 50.53 6.32
C LEU A 5 -37.50 49.32 7.12
N SER A 6 -38.71 49.43 7.72
CA SER A 6 -39.41 48.36 8.44
C SER A 6 -40.28 47.60 7.43
N ILE A 7 -40.20 46.29 7.39
CA ILE A 7 -41.12 45.45 6.62
C ILE A 7 -42.01 44.70 7.61
N LEU A 8 -43.31 44.97 7.47
CA LEU A 8 -44.44 44.40 8.21
C LEU A 8 -44.72 42.98 7.71
N ILE A 9 -44.85 42.07 8.64
CA ILE A 9 -45.36 40.71 8.42
C ILE A 9 -46.87 40.72 8.49
N GLY A 10 -47.54 40.44 7.39
CA GLY A 10 -48.98 40.25 7.32
C GLY A 10 -49.36 38.77 7.28
N SER A 11 -49.89 38.27 8.38
CA SER A 11 -50.55 36.96 8.45
C SER A 11 -51.96 37.03 7.87
N ARG A 12 -52.24 36.13 6.93
CA ARG A 12 -53.63 35.81 6.54
C ARG A 12 -53.84 34.31 6.68
N LEU A 13 -54.63 33.95 7.66
CA LEU A 13 -55.31 32.64 7.72
C LEU A 13 -56.38 32.57 6.64
N GLY A 14 -56.24 31.59 5.76
CA GLY A 14 -57.27 31.17 4.84
C GLY A 14 -57.81 29.82 5.26
N ILE A 15 -59.05 29.80 5.77
CA ILE A 15 -59.81 28.58 6.06
C ILE A 15 -60.37 28.06 4.73
N CYS A 16 -59.96 26.91 4.27
CA CYS A 16 -60.61 26.19 3.18
C CYS A 16 -61.38 25.01 3.77
N ALA A 17 -62.67 25.01 3.56
CA ALA A 17 -63.57 23.97 3.92
C ALA A 17 -63.27 22.63 3.16
N ALA A 18 -63.21 21.55 3.90
CA ALA A 18 -63.05 20.19 3.33
C ALA A 18 -64.39 19.69 2.86
N SER A 19 -64.53 19.46 1.56
CA SER A 19 -65.61 18.66 0.99
C SER A 19 -65.18 17.20 0.98
N ILE A 20 -65.88 16.36 1.76
CA ILE A 20 -65.70 14.93 1.82
C ILE A 20 -66.29 14.32 0.55
N TRP A 21 -65.46 13.75 -0.33
CA TRP A 21 -65.88 12.82 -1.38
C TRP A 21 -65.58 11.39 -0.93
N VAL A 22 -66.67 10.61 -0.68
CA VAL A 22 -66.61 9.18 -0.47
C VAL A 22 -66.60 8.54 -1.87
N GLY A 23 -65.46 8.00 -2.24
CA GLY A 23 -65.27 7.30 -3.52
C GLY A 23 -64.47 6.02 -3.35
N ALA A 24 -65.14 4.91 -3.58
CA ALA A 24 -64.71 3.54 -3.91
C ALA A 24 -63.33 3.10 -3.44
N GLY A 25 -63.25 2.23 -2.45
CA GLY A 25 -62.05 1.60 -1.94
C GLY A 25 -61.33 0.74 -2.98
N CYS A 26 -60.13 1.16 -3.37
CA CYS A 26 -59.10 0.23 -3.82
C CYS A 26 -58.44 -0.40 -2.59
N ARG A 27 -58.84 -1.61 -2.26
CA ARG A 27 -58.05 -2.45 -1.34
C ARG A 27 -56.78 -2.85 -2.08
N ILE A 28 -55.68 -2.24 -1.67
CA ILE A 28 -54.33 -2.75 -2.02
C ILE A 28 -54.11 -3.94 -1.09
N GLU A 29 -54.34 -5.16 -1.56
CA GLU A 29 -53.84 -6.35 -0.88
C GLU A 29 -52.32 -6.38 -1.01
N LEU A 30 -51.65 -6.00 0.07
CA LEU A 30 -50.21 -6.23 0.23
C LEU A 30 -50.01 -7.73 0.38
N HIS A 31 -49.74 -8.41 -0.71
CA HIS A 31 -49.20 -9.75 -0.64
C HIS A 31 -47.81 -9.68 0.01
N PRO A 32 -47.59 -10.40 1.11
CA PRO A 32 -46.22 -10.50 1.63
C PRO A 32 -45.34 -11.13 0.54
N PRO A 33 -44.12 -10.63 0.34
CA PRO A 33 -43.22 -11.23 -0.63
C PRO A 33 -43.07 -12.70 -0.30
N SER A 34 -43.37 -13.55 -1.25
CA SER A 34 -43.14 -15.00 -1.15
C SER A 34 -41.68 -15.21 -0.81
N ARG A 35 -41.40 -15.75 0.37
CA ARG A 35 -40.10 -16.13 0.83
C ARG A 35 -39.45 -17.03 -0.23
N PRO A 36 -38.29 -16.70 -0.78
CA PRO A 36 -37.56 -17.64 -1.63
C PRO A 36 -37.26 -18.88 -0.82
N THR A 37 -37.83 -20.01 -1.23
CA THR A 37 -37.71 -21.31 -0.53
C THR A 37 -36.42 -22.04 -0.86
N GLN A 38 -35.47 -21.40 -1.58
CA GLN A 38 -34.13 -21.92 -1.76
C GLN A 38 -33.12 -20.75 -1.72
N PRO A 39 -32.06 -20.87 -0.93
CA PRO A 39 -30.90 -20.01 -1.17
C PRO A 39 -30.40 -20.33 -2.56
N LEU A 40 -30.29 -19.28 -3.41
CA LEU A 40 -29.53 -19.36 -4.65
C LEU A 40 -28.08 -19.66 -4.26
N SER A 41 -27.76 -20.95 -4.26
CA SER A 41 -26.36 -21.35 -4.25
C SER A 41 -25.75 -20.74 -5.50
N PRO A 42 -24.70 -19.91 -5.40
CA PRO A 42 -23.98 -19.47 -6.57
C PRO A 42 -23.52 -20.71 -7.33
N PRO A 43 -23.53 -20.69 -8.68
CA PRO A 43 -23.08 -21.83 -9.47
C PRO A 43 -21.72 -22.24 -8.93
N GLY A 44 -21.59 -23.52 -8.59
CA GLY A 44 -20.47 -24.07 -7.83
C GLY A 44 -19.13 -23.63 -8.37
N VAL A 45 -18.64 -22.53 -7.83
CA VAL A 45 -17.23 -22.32 -7.69
C VAL A 45 -16.84 -23.30 -6.59
N SER A 46 -16.42 -24.49 -7.03
CA SER A 46 -15.65 -25.37 -6.17
C SER A 46 -14.64 -24.43 -5.49
N ALA A 47 -14.83 -24.21 -4.20
CA ALA A 47 -13.82 -23.63 -3.36
C ALA A 47 -12.68 -24.67 -3.32
N ALA A 48 -11.96 -24.79 -4.44
CA ALA A 48 -10.61 -25.28 -4.39
C ALA A 48 -9.95 -24.28 -3.42
N SER A 49 -9.82 -24.72 -2.18
CA SER A 49 -8.99 -24.09 -1.19
C SER A 49 -7.65 -23.89 -1.87
N ALA A 50 -7.45 -22.72 -2.45
CA ALA A 50 -6.15 -22.24 -2.85
C ALA A 50 -5.40 -22.03 -1.53
N VAL A 51 -5.02 -23.16 -0.91
CA VAL A 51 -4.04 -23.17 0.17
C VAL A 51 -2.81 -22.54 -0.47
N HIS A 52 -2.55 -21.30 -0.12
CA HIS A 52 -1.34 -20.61 -0.52
C HIS A 52 -0.19 -21.37 0.15
N SER A 53 0.25 -22.43 -0.51
CA SER A 53 1.37 -23.22 -0.04
C SER A 53 2.60 -22.33 -0.12
N VAL A 54 3.15 -22.02 1.05
CA VAL A 54 4.50 -21.48 1.14
C VAL A 54 5.42 -22.61 0.74
N VAL A 55 6.16 -22.47 -0.36
CA VAL A 55 7.26 -23.38 -0.68
C VAL A 55 8.32 -23.18 0.39
N ARG A 56 8.21 -23.95 1.49
CA ARG A 56 9.17 -23.92 2.59
C ARG A 56 10.45 -24.61 2.13
N GLY A 57 11.58 -23.99 2.37
CA GLY A 57 12.90 -24.61 2.14
C GLY A 57 13.91 -23.74 1.44
N SER A 58 13.52 -22.58 0.91
CA SER A 58 14.49 -21.62 0.38
C SER A 58 14.36 -20.28 1.08
N ALA A 59 15.45 -19.55 1.17
CA ALA A 59 15.47 -18.15 1.61
C ALA A 59 14.58 -17.23 0.74
N ARG A 60 13.99 -17.74 -0.34
CA ARG A 60 13.09 -17.08 -1.29
C ARG A 60 11.72 -17.75 -1.35
N ALA A 61 11.14 -18.06 -0.20
CA ALA A 61 9.78 -18.58 -0.18
C ALA A 61 8.84 -17.61 -0.90
N VAL A 62 8.06 -18.12 -1.86
CA VAL A 62 7.07 -17.38 -2.62
C VAL A 62 5.67 -17.88 -2.30
N LEU A 63 4.70 -16.98 -2.35
CA LEU A 63 3.30 -17.33 -2.27
C LEU A 63 2.84 -17.82 -3.64
N VAL A 64 2.17 -18.96 -3.65
CA VAL A 64 1.58 -19.48 -4.88
C VAL A 64 0.35 -18.64 -5.21
N VAL A 65 0.32 -18.11 -6.42
CA VAL A 65 -0.82 -17.35 -6.97
C VAL A 65 -1.36 -18.08 -8.18
N ALA A 66 -2.58 -17.72 -8.59
CA ALA A 66 -3.16 -18.29 -9.80
C ALA A 66 -2.26 -18.07 -11.04
N PRO A 67 -2.08 -19.06 -11.89
CA PRO A 67 -1.22 -18.96 -13.07
C PRO A 67 -1.82 -18.00 -14.11
N ASP A 68 -0.96 -17.41 -14.93
CA ASP A 68 -1.34 -16.46 -15.98
C ASP A 68 -2.37 -17.03 -16.98
N SER A 69 -2.40 -18.36 -17.17
CA SER A 69 -3.36 -19.05 -18.02
C SER A 69 -4.81 -18.93 -17.52
N GLU A 70 -5.01 -18.64 -16.25
CA GLU A 70 -6.32 -18.41 -15.65
C GLU A 70 -6.77 -16.96 -15.70
N ILE A 71 -5.91 -16.04 -16.15
CA ILE A 71 -6.32 -14.62 -16.29
C ILE A 71 -7.43 -14.57 -17.36
N PRO A 72 -8.62 -14.02 -17.02
CA PRO A 72 -9.76 -14.05 -17.89
C PRO A 72 -9.48 -13.32 -19.22
N VAL A 73 -10.20 -13.73 -20.27
CA VAL A 73 -10.24 -12.97 -21.51
C VAL A 73 -11.08 -11.69 -21.33
N GLY A 74 -10.95 -10.74 -22.25
CA GLY A 74 -11.73 -9.51 -22.23
C GLY A 74 -11.09 -8.38 -21.39
N GLU A 75 -11.88 -7.37 -21.02
CA GLU A 75 -11.40 -6.14 -20.39
C GLU A 75 -10.73 -6.38 -19.04
N LEU A 76 -11.31 -7.23 -18.20
CA LEU A 76 -10.73 -7.54 -16.90
C LEU A 76 -9.33 -8.15 -17.04
N GLY A 77 -9.16 -9.09 -17.96
CA GLY A 77 -7.84 -9.70 -18.18
C GLY A 77 -6.82 -8.70 -18.75
N ARG A 78 -7.27 -7.78 -19.60
CA ARG A 78 -6.41 -6.68 -20.08
C ARG A 78 -5.98 -5.78 -18.93
N ALA A 79 -6.91 -5.40 -18.04
CA ALA A 79 -6.63 -4.59 -16.86
C ALA A 79 -5.62 -5.27 -15.93
N ILE A 80 -5.81 -6.57 -15.63
CA ILE A 80 -4.90 -7.36 -14.79
C ILE A 80 -3.48 -7.36 -15.38
N ARG A 81 -3.33 -7.71 -16.66
CA ARG A 81 -2.01 -7.75 -17.31
C ARG A 81 -1.35 -6.37 -17.38
N ARG A 82 -2.14 -5.32 -17.67
CA ARG A 82 -1.63 -3.96 -17.68
C ARG A 82 -1.22 -3.51 -16.28
N GLY A 83 -2.01 -3.81 -15.24
CA GLY A 83 -1.66 -3.51 -13.85
C GLY A 83 -0.32 -4.13 -13.45
N ARG A 84 -0.08 -5.41 -13.80
CA ARG A 84 1.22 -6.06 -13.61
C ARG A 84 2.36 -5.31 -14.33
N ALA A 85 2.15 -4.95 -15.59
CA ALA A 85 3.14 -4.20 -16.37
C ALA A 85 3.46 -2.83 -15.75
N LEU A 86 2.45 -2.10 -15.27
CA LEU A 86 2.64 -0.83 -14.56
C LEU A 86 3.50 -0.98 -13.29
N LEU A 87 3.34 -2.07 -12.55
CA LEU A 87 4.15 -2.34 -11.35
C LEU A 87 5.57 -2.78 -11.71
N ALA A 88 5.74 -3.53 -12.80
CA ALA A 88 7.03 -4.01 -13.28
C ALA A 88 7.90 -2.88 -13.84
N ASP A 89 7.28 -1.90 -14.47
CA ASP A 89 7.96 -0.82 -15.18
C ASP A 89 7.36 0.55 -14.85
N THR A 90 7.17 0.80 -13.55
CA THR A 90 6.44 1.98 -13.04
C THR A 90 7.03 3.29 -13.53
N ARG A 91 8.38 3.40 -13.55
CA ARG A 91 9.07 4.63 -13.93
C ARG A 91 8.76 5.03 -15.38
N ASP A 92 8.87 4.11 -16.30
CA ASP A 92 8.76 4.40 -17.73
C ASP A 92 7.30 4.39 -18.21
N SER A 93 6.45 3.56 -17.53
CA SER A 93 5.01 3.53 -17.81
C SER A 93 4.24 4.73 -17.25
N LEU A 94 4.72 5.31 -16.15
CA LEU A 94 4.05 6.42 -15.42
C LEU A 94 5.03 7.57 -15.10
N PRO A 95 5.73 8.12 -16.11
CA PRO A 95 6.81 9.11 -15.89
C PRO A 95 6.32 10.42 -15.25
N GLY A 96 5.02 10.76 -15.39
CA GLY A 96 4.42 11.92 -14.74
C GLY A 96 4.15 11.75 -13.24
N TYR A 97 4.21 10.51 -12.75
CA TYR A 97 3.86 10.15 -11.38
C TYR A 97 5.03 9.54 -10.61
N ALA A 98 5.92 8.80 -11.25
CA ALA A 98 7.12 8.23 -10.62
C ALA A 98 8.29 9.21 -10.71
N GLY A 99 8.65 9.81 -9.59
CA GLY A 99 9.74 10.79 -9.49
C GLY A 99 11.15 10.19 -9.28
N SER A 100 11.23 8.89 -8.96
CA SER A 100 12.50 8.18 -8.77
C SER A 100 12.77 7.17 -9.90
N ALA A 101 13.93 6.52 -9.88
CA ALA A 101 14.27 5.43 -10.80
C ALA A 101 13.78 4.05 -10.29
N LEU A 102 12.96 4.04 -9.24
CA LEU A 102 12.41 2.82 -8.66
C LEU A 102 11.12 2.41 -9.38
N ARG A 103 10.82 1.13 -9.31
CA ARG A 103 9.54 0.52 -9.68
C ARG A 103 8.97 -0.23 -8.48
N CYS A 104 7.70 -0.58 -8.50
CA CYS A 104 7.07 -1.26 -7.37
C CYS A 104 7.80 -2.58 -7.04
N PHE A 105 8.17 -3.33 -8.06
CA PHE A 105 8.90 -4.60 -7.90
C PHE A 105 10.38 -4.44 -7.50
N SER A 106 10.89 -3.20 -7.33
CA SER A 106 12.20 -2.97 -6.68
C SER A 106 12.20 -3.38 -5.20
N CYS A 107 11.04 -3.31 -4.54
CA CYS A 107 10.86 -3.68 -3.13
C CYS A 107 9.91 -4.87 -2.96
N HIS A 108 8.91 -5.01 -3.83
CA HIS A 108 7.96 -6.12 -3.86
C HIS A 108 8.46 -7.20 -4.81
N LEU A 109 9.52 -7.92 -4.38
CA LEU A 109 10.25 -8.87 -5.21
C LEU A 109 9.36 -10.03 -5.70
N GLN A 110 9.79 -10.69 -6.76
CA GLN A 110 9.03 -11.78 -7.41
C GLN A 110 7.58 -11.36 -7.69
N GLU A 111 7.43 -10.16 -8.27
CA GLU A 111 6.12 -9.60 -8.62
C GLU A 111 5.16 -9.48 -7.43
N GLY A 112 5.70 -9.27 -6.25
CA GLY A 112 4.94 -9.13 -5.01
C GLY A 112 4.54 -10.46 -4.36
N THR A 113 5.11 -11.58 -4.79
CA THR A 113 4.82 -12.90 -4.22
C THR A 113 5.86 -13.37 -3.20
N GLN A 114 7.06 -12.77 -3.16
CA GLN A 114 8.09 -13.20 -2.22
C GLN A 114 7.74 -12.81 -0.78
N VAL A 115 7.68 -13.82 0.09
CA VAL A 115 7.24 -13.70 1.49
C VAL A 115 8.03 -12.65 2.29
N SER A 116 9.36 -12.63 2.12
CA SER A 116 10.27 -11.76 2.89
C SER A 116 10.41 -10.33 2.32
N SER A 117 9.74 -9.99 1.23
CA SER A 117 9.94 -8.73 0.52
C SER A 117 8.67 -7.88 0.38
N LEU A 118 7.91 -7.73 1.48
CA LEU A 118 6.68 -6.92 1.48
C LEU A 118 5.67 -7.45 0.44
N PRO A 119 5.16 -8.69 0.55
CA PRO A 119 4.30 -9.28 -0.45
C PRO A 119 3.05 -8.45 -0.73
N LEU A 120 2.63 -8.41 -1.99
CA LEU A 120 1.38 -7.78 -2.43
C LEU A 120 0.20 -8.77 -2.38
N VAL A 121 0.48 -10.07 -2.31
CA VAL A 121 -0.54 -11.11 -2.14
C VAL A 121 -1.31 -10.87 -0.85
N GLY A 122 -2.64 -10.87 -0.93
CA GLY A 122 -3.53 -10.60 0.20
C GLY A 122 -3.71 -9.13 0.57
N VAL A 123 -2.96 -8.21 -0.04
CA VAL A 123 -3.08 -6.78 0.27
C VAL A 123 -4.47 -6.27 -0.08
N TYR A 124 -5.06 -6.70 -1.19
CA TYR A 124 -6.41 -6.30 -1.60
C TYR A 124 -7.45 -6.57 -0.52
N SER A 125 -7.40 -7.73 0.15
CA SER A 125 -8.35 -8.12 1.19
C SER A 125 -8.16 -7.41 2.54
N ARG A 126 -7.12 -6.58 2.69
CA ARG A 126 -6.81 -5.86 3.94
C ARG A 126 -7.43 -4.47 4.03
N PHE A 127 -7.97 -3.97 2.94
CA PHE A 127 -8.56 -2.63 2.90
C PHE A 127 -10.08 -2.72 2.80
N PRO A 128 -10.81 -1.75 3.41
CA PRO A 128 -10.31 -0.55 4.10
C PRO A 128 -9.59 -0.86 5.42
N GLN A 129 -8.58 -0.04 5.77
CA GLN A 129 -7.77 -0.23 6.98
C GLN A 129 -7.44 1.12 7.64
N TYR A 130 -7.54 1.20 8.98
CA TYR A 130 -7.00 2.33 9.71
C TYR A 130 -5.47 2.38 9.61
N ARG A 131 -4.93 3.56 9.33
CA ARG A 131 -3.49 3.79 9.20
C ARG A 131 -3.06 4.89 10.15
N SER A 132 -2.26 4.54 11.17
CA SER A 132 -1.77 5.50 12.16
C SER A 132 -0.95 6.63 11.53
N ARG A 133 -0.26 6.35 10.42
CA ARG A 133 0.57 7.35 9.74
C ARG A 133 -0.20 8.62 9.37
N ASN A 134 -1.41 8.51 8.88
CA ASN A 134 -2.26 9.66 8.54
C ASN A 134 -3.49 9.83 9.46
N GLY A 135 -3.71 8.91 10.40
CA GLY A 135 -4.83 8.94 11.34
C GLY A 135 -6.19 8.66 10.72
N LEU A 136 -6.24 8.06 9.54
CA LEU A 136 -7.46 7.84 8.76
C LEU A 136 -7.70 6.37 8.43
N VAL A 137 -8.95 6.02 8.10
CA VAL A 137 -9.28 4.78 7.42
C VAL A 137 -8.98 4.96 5.94
N ASN A 138 -8.03 4.20 5.43
CA ASN A 138 -7.59 4.25 4.03
C ASN A 138 -8.23 3.16 3.19
N LEU A 139 -8.44 3.43 1.92
CA LEU A 139 -8.66 2.46 0.87
C LEU A 139 -7.30 1.98 0.30
N LEU A 140 -7.34 0.93 -0.51
CA LEU A 140 -6.12 0.41 -1.15
C LEU A 140 -5.46 1.46 -2.05
N GLU A 141 -6.25 2.26 -2.75
CA GLU A 141 -5.79 3.35 -3.61
C GLU A 141 -4.99 4.41 -2.84
N ASP A 142 -5.41 4.73 -1.61
CA ASP A 142 -4.66 5.62 -0.72
C ASP A 142 -3.29 5.03 -0.39
N ARG A 143 -3.27 3.73 -0.09
CA ARG A 143 -2.02 3.02 0.23
C ARG A 143 -1.08 2.94 -0.95
N ILE A 144 -1.61 2.75 -2.15
CA ILE A 144 -0.83 2.78 -3.41
C ILE A 144 -0.26 4.19 -3.61
N ASN A 145 -1.06 5.23 -3.42
CA ASN A 145 -0.63 6.61 -3.56
C ASN A 145 0.43 7.02 -2.52
N ASP A 146 0.35 6.51 -1.29
CA ASP A 146 1.45 6.63 -0.31
C ASP A 146 2.78 6.11 -0.87
N CYS A 147 2.76 5.04 -1.66
CA CYS A 147 3.97 4.53 -2.30
C CYS A 147 4.46 5.44 -3.43
N PHE A 148 3.55 5.95 -4.26
CA PHE A 148 3.90 6.91 -5.32
C PHE A 148 4.56 8.15 -4.76
N GLU A 149 3.97 8.75 -3.72
CA GLU A 149 4.47 9.99 -3.13
C GLU A 149 5.77 9.81 -2.33
N ARG A 150 5.98 8.66 -1.71
CA ARG A 150 7.10 8.41 -0.78
C ARG A 150 8.15 7.48 -1.37
N SER A 151 7.77 6.25 -1.70
CA SER A 151 8.72 5.25 -2.20
C SER A 151 9.20 5.55 -3.61
N LEU A 152 8.34 6.08 -4.46
CA LEU A 152 8.68 6.52 -5.81
C LEU A 152 9.01 8.02 -5.89
N ASN A 153 9.02 8.73 -4.76
CA ASN A 153 9.33 10.17 -4.69
C ASN A 153 8.59 11.00 -5.75
N GLY A 154 7.33 10.70 -5.97
CA GLY A 154 6.54 11.23 -7.08
C GLY A 154 5.23 11.87 -6.64
N LYS A 155 4.18 11.68 -7.43
CA LYS A 155 2.85 12.25 -7.25
C LYS A 155 1.79 11.16 -7.19
N ALA A 156 0.72 11.42 -6.45
CA ALA A 156 -0.45 10.54 -6.39
C ALA A 156 -1.10 10.37 -7.76
N LEU A 157 -1.48 9.14 -8.10
CA LEU A 157 -2.36 8.85 -9.23
C LEU A 157 -3.80 9.31 -8.93
N PRO A 158 -4.59 9.71 -9.93
CA PRO A 158 -6.03 9.83 -9.78
C PRO A 158 -6.63 8.53 -9.25
N ARG A 159 -7.38 8.61 -8.14
CA ARG A 159 -7.91 7.41 -7.45
C ARG A 159 -8.88 6.61 -8.31
N ASP A 160 -9.65 7.27 -9.14
CA ASP A 160 -10.59 6.72 -10.11
C ASP A 160 -10.02 6.60 -11.53
N GLY A 161 -8.73 6.85 -11.69
CA GLY A 161 -8.02 6.77 -12.97
C GLY A 161 -7.87 5.32 -13.46
N ARG A 162 -7.69 5.15 -14.77
CA ARG A 162 -7.48 3.84 -15.39
C ARG A 162 -6.25 3.13 -14.80
N ASP A 163 -5.14 3.84 -14.62
CA ASP A 163 -3.90 3.26 -14.13
C ASP A 163 -4.06 2.68 -12.72
N MET A 164 -4.75 3.42 -11.85
CA MET A 164 -5.05 2.95 -10.49
C MET A 164 -5.94 1.71 -10.53
N ARG A 165 -7.01 1.72 -11.34
CA ARG A 165 -7.91 0.56 -11.48
C ARG A 165 -7.19 -0.68 -11.98
N ASP A 166 -6.28 -0.54 -12.94
CA ASP A 166 -5.52 -1.66 -13.48
C ASP A 166 -4.52 -2.22 -12.45
N ILE A 167 -3.86 -1.35 -11.67
CA ILE A 167 -3.01 -1.76 -10.54
C ILE A 167 -3.82 -2.53 -9.48
N VAL A 168 -4.98 -2.00 -9.10
CA VAL A 168 -5.89 -2.67 -8.14
C VAL A 168 -6.38 -4.01 -8.70
N ALA A 169 -6.69 -4.09 -10.00
CA ALA A 169 -7.10 -5.34 -10.64
C ALA A 169 -6.02 -6.43 -10.55
N TRP A 170 -4.74 -6.07 -10.75
CA TRP A 170 -3.62 -6.99 -10.53
C TRP A 170 -3.52 -7.44 -9.06
N MET A 171 -3.59 -6.50 -8.12
CA MET A 171 -3.52 -6.82 -6.68
C MET A 171 -4.68 -7.71 -6.24
N ALA A 172 -5.89 -7.47 -6.75
CA ALA A 172 -7.04 -8.33 -6.51
C ALA A 172 -6.85 -9.73 -7.09
N TRP A 173 -6.29 -9.81 -8.31
CA TRP A 173 -6.02 -11.07 -8.99
C TRP A 173 -5.07 -11.96 -8.18
N ILE A 174 -3.91 -11.46 -7.77
CA ILE A 174 -2.94 -12.24 -6.99
C ILE A 174 -3.39 -12.50 -5.54
N SER A 175 -4.44 -11.83 -5.09
CA SER A 175 -5.04 -12.01 -3.75
C SER A 175 -6.25 -12.93 -3.74
N ARG A 176 -6.61 -13.55 -4.87
CA ARG A 176 -7.76 -14.45 -4.95
C ARG A 176 -7.63 -15.60 -3.95
N GLY A 177 -8.73 -15.93 -3.27
CA GLY A 177 -8.76 -17.01 -2.28
C GLY A 177 -8.10 -16.66 -0.95
N ILE A 178 -7.63 -15.43 -0.76
CA ILE A 178 -7.15 -14.94 0.54
C ILE A 178 -8.35 -14.41 1.32
N PRO A 179 -8.62 -14.93 2.53
CA PRO A 179 -9.72 -14.45 3.36
C PRO A 179 -9.50 -13.01 3.83
N PRO A 180 -10.55 -12.33 4.31
CA PRO A 180 -10.46 -10.99 4.92
C PRO A 180 -9.46 -10.89 6.07
N PRO A 181 -9.11 -9.67 6.52
CA PRO A 181 -8.02 -9.41 7.45
C PRO A 181 -8.09 -10.25 8.72
N GLY A 182 -6.98 -10.87 9.08
CA GLY A 182 -6.81 -11.67 10.29
C GLY A 182 -6.25 -13.08 10.05
N GLU A 183 -6.45 -13.63 8.87
CA GLU A 183 -6.10 -15.03 8.57
C GLU A 183 -4.93 -15.21 7.60
N LEU A 184 -4.20 -14.13 7.26
CA LEU A 184 -3.08 -14.24 6.36
C LEU A 184 -1.91 -14.97 7.05
N PRO A 185 -1.45 -16.10 6.48
CA PRO A 185 -0.29 -16.83 7.01
C PRO A 185 1.02 -16.06 6.81
N VAL A 186 0.97 -14.91 6.15
CA VAL A 186 2.13 -14.11 5.80
C VAL A 186 2.07 -12.77 6.50
N THR A 187 2.88 -12.66 7.51
CA THR A 187 3.20 -11.39 8.12
C THR A 187 4.21 -10.64 7.24
N SER A 188 4.14 -9.32 7.29
CA SER A 188 5.21 -8.41 6.86
C SER A 188 6.61 -8.92 7.19
N LEU A 189 7.63 -8.29 6.63
CA LEU A 189 9.05 -8.48 6.97
C LEU A 189 9.20 -8.86 8.44
N GLY A 190 9.81 -10.00 8.72
CA GLY A 190 10.19 -10.36 10.08
C GLY A 190 10.91 -9.16 10.71
N MET A 191 10.44 -8.73 11.88
CA MET A 191 11.13 -7.66 12.59
C MET A 191 12.43 -8.21 13.13
N LEU A 192 13.54 -7.56 12.78
CA LEU A 192 14.81 -7.82 13.45
C LEU A 192 14.88 -6.97 14.72
N GLU A 193 15.32 -7.58 15.81
CA GLU A 193 15.64 -6.81 17.01
C GLU A 193 16.88 -5.96 16.75
N PRO A 194 16.85 -4.66 17.06
CA PRO A 194 18.02 -3.83 16.92
C PRO A 194 19.13 -4.29 17.88
N PRO A 195 20.39 -4.35 17.41
CA PRO A 195 21.50 -4.60 18.34
C PRO A 195 21.56 -3.47 19.37
N ALA A 196 22.02 -3.79 20.60
CA ALA A 196 22.02 -2.87 21.73
C ALA A 196 22.75 -1.55 21.43
N GLU A 197 23.85 -1.61 20.66
CA GLU A 197 24.65 -0.48 20.24
C GLU A 197 24.14 0.21 18.95
N GLY A 198 23.01 -0.26 18.39
CA GLY A 198 22.50 0.24 17.12
C GLY A 198 23.33 -0.21 15.92
N GLY A 199 23.05 0.39 14.74
CA GLY A 199 23.81 0.12 13.51
C GLY A 199 25.03 1.07 13.39
N ASP A 200 26.17 0.52 12.96
CA ASP A 200 27.40 1.26 12.74
C ASP A 200 27.60 1.59 11.25
N THR A 201 27.66 2.87 10.94
CA THR A 201 27.75 3.34 9.55
C THR A 201 29.12 3.05 8.90
N ALA A 202 30.20 2.95 9.68
CA ALA A 202 31.55 2.65 9.14
C ALA A 202 31.64 1.17 8.74
N ARG A 203 31.20 0.27 9.62
CA ARG A 203 31.09 -1.17 9.29
C ARG A 203 30.09 -1.39 8.15
N GLY A 204 28.98 -0.67 8.16
CA GLY A 204 27.96 -0.71 7.09
C GLY A 204 28.53 -0.29 5.75
N ARG A 205 29.34 0.76 5.69
CA ARG A 205 30.05 1.18 4.48
C ARG A 205 30.99 0.09 3.96
N ALA A 206 31.77 -0.53 4.84
CA ALA A 206 32.67 -1.62 4.46
C ALA A 206 31.92 -2.81 3.90
N THR A 207 30.81 -3.22 4.54
CA THR A 207 29.95 -4.31 4.07
C THR A 207 29.26 -3.94 2.74
N PHE A 208 28.79 -2.70 2.60
CA PHE A 208 28.21 -2.21 1.34
C PHE A 208 29.21 -2.31 0.18
N ALA A 209 30.42 -1.82 0.38
CA ALA A 209 31.48 -1.84 -0.65
C ALA A 209 31.78 -3.27 -1.11
N ARG A 210 31.84 -4.23 -0.19
CA ARG A 210 32.16 -5.63 -0.47
C ARG A 210 31.01 -6.40 -1.13
N ASP A 211 29.77 -6.21 -0.63
CA ASP A 211 28.65 -7.11 -0.93
C ASP A 211 27.56 -6.49 -1.81
N CYS A 212 27.45 -5.15 -1.85
CA CYS A 212 26.30 -4.45 -2.46
C CYS A 212 26.70 -3.61 -3.69
N ALA A 213 27.88 -3.00 -3.63
CA ALA A 213 28.32 -2.01 -4.62
C ALA A 213 28.40 -2.54 -6.06
N ARG A 214 28.68 -3.83 -6.24
CA ARG A 214 28.74 -4.46 -7.57
C ARG A 214 27.41 -4.39 -8.35
N CYS A 215 26.27 -4.37 -7.62
CA CYS A 215 24.95 -4.27 -8.23
C CYS A 215 24.37 -2.86 -8.12
N HIS A 216 24.52 -2.22 -6.98
CA HIS A 216 23.93 -0.90 -6.70
C HIS A 216 24.84 0.29 -7.07
N GLY A 217 26.04 0.04 -7.58
CA GLY A 217 27.08 1.04 -7.83
C GLY A 217 27.85 1.40 -6.56
N PRO A 218 29.14 1.79 -6.67
CA PRO A 218 29.96 2.17 -5.51
C PRO A 218 29.45 3.43 -4.81
N ASP A 219 28.72 4.26 -5.53
CA ASP A 219 28.05 5.48 -5.06
C ASP A 219 26.57 5.25 -4.69
N GLY A 220 26.07 4.01 -4.82
CA GLY A 220 24.69 3.64 -4.51
C GLY A 220 23.61 4.23 -5.41
N GLN A 221 24.02 4.78 -6.57
CA GLN A 221 23.10 5.42 -7.52
C GLN A 221 22.44 4.44 -8.50
N GLY A 222 22.64 3.13 -8.27
CA GLY A 222 22.12 2.07 -9.11
C GLY A 222 22.92 1.80 -10.36
N THR A 223 22.63 0.68 -10.99
CA THR A 223 23.18 0.24 -12.28
C THR A 223 22.05 -0.35 -13.13
N SER A 224 22.35 -1.00 -14.24
CA SER A 224 21.37 -1.82 -14.97
C SER A 224 20.90 -3.05 -14.18
N LEU A 225 21.67 -3.48 -13.16
CA LEU A 225 21.36 -4.69 -12.37
C LEU A 225 20.48 -4.38 -11.16
N ALA A 226 20.61 -3.21 -10.55
CA ALA A 226 19.91 -2.90 -9.32
C ALA A 226 19.60 -1.39 -9.17
N PRO A 227 18.52 -1.04 -8.47
CA PRO A 227 18.06 0.34 -8.36
C PRO A 227 18.96 1.19 -7.45
N PRO A 228 18.85 2.55 -7.52
CA PRO A 228 19.50 3.45 -6.60
C PRO A 228 18.95 3.28 -5.18
N LEU A 229 19.85 3.39 -4.18
CA LEU A 229 19.54 3.21 -2.77
C LEU A 229 19.43 4.53 -2.00
N TRP A 230 20.00 5.59 -2.52
CA TRP A 230 19.96 6.97 -1.99
C TRP A 230 20.09 8.00 -3.12
N GLY A 231 20.12 9.28 -2.77
CA GLY A 231 20.22 10.38 -3.73
C GLY A 231 18.90 10.69 -4.44
N PRO A 232 18.93 11.63 -5.40
CA PRO A 232 17.71 12.20 -5.99
C PRO A 232 16.84 11.21 -6.78
N ARG A 233 17.43 10.11 -7.24
CA ARG A 233 16.73 9.08 -8.01
C ARG A 233 16.18 7.93 -7.17
N SER A 234 16.31 8.01 -5.84
CA SER A 234 15.81 6.99 -4.91
C SER A 234 14.53 7.44 -4.21
N PHE A 235 14.07 6.66 -3.24
CA PHE A 235 12.93 6.98 -2.39
C PHE A 235 13.22 8.16 -1.46
N ASN A 236 12.20 8.91 -1.08
CA ASN A 236 12.35 10.05 -0.18
C ASN A 236 12.32 9.65 1.31
N ILE A 237 12.57 10.63 2.17
CA ILE A 237 12.66 10.42 3.63
C ILE A 237 11.37 9.88 4.25
N GLY A 238 10.19 10.12 3.62
CA GLY A 238 8.88 9.62 4.06
C GLY A 238 8.64 8.15 3.74
N ALA A 239 9.49 7.50 2.94
CA ALA A 239 9.33 6.09 2.59
C ALA A 239 9.52 5.16 3.79
N GLY A 240 8.81 4.03 3.81
CA GLY A 240 9.02 2.99 4.81
C GLY A 240 10.45 2.46 4.86
N MET A 241 11.11 2.37 3.69
CA MET A 241 12.51 1.95 3.55
C MET A 241 13.52 2.98 4.05
N ALA A 242 13.13 4.21 4.35
CA ALA A 242 13.97 5.21 5.01
C ALA A 242 14.09 4.96 6.53
N ARG A 243 13.31 4.04 7.09
CA ARG A 243 13.38 3.64 8.49
C ARG A 243 14.38 2.51 8.69
N LEU A 244 15.24 2.66 9.70
CA LEU A 244 16.36 1.75 9.97
C LEU A 244 15.91 0.30 10.13
N ARG A 245 14.88 0.03 10.94
CA ARG A 245 14.40 -1.33 11.21
C ARG A 245 13.82 -1.98 9.94
N THR A 246 13.07 -1.22 9.14
CA THR A 246 12.50 -1.72 7.89
C THR A 246 13.59 -2.04 6.86
N ALA A 247 14.57 -1.14 6.71
CA ALA A 247 15.71 -1.36 5.82
C ALA A 247 16.55 -2.55 6.25
N ALA A 248 16.86 -2.68 7.56
CA ALA A 248 17.64 -3.79 8.10
C ALA A 248 16.95 -5.13 7.85
N ALA A 249 15.65 -5.24 8.13
CA ALA A 249 14.88 -6.45 7.87
C ALA A 249 14.85 -6.82 6.39
N PHE A 250 14.61 -5.83 5.51
CA PHE A 250 14.64 -6.07 4.07
C PHE A 250 16.01 -6.57 3.60
N ILE A 251 17.09 -5.92 4.04
CA ILE A 251 18.47 -6.31 3.71
C ILE A 251 18.75 -7.73 4.20
N ARG A 252 18.42 -8.03 5.44
CA ARG A 252 18.68 -9.32 6.08
C ARG A 252 18.09 -10.50 5.30
N TYR A 253 16.87 -10.35 4.84
CA TYR A 253 16.14 -11.45 4.22
C TYR A 253 16.21 -11.48 2.69
N ASN A 254 16.63 -10.39 2.04
CA ASN A 254 16.55 -10.27 0.59
C ASN A 254 17.86 -9.89 -0.09
N MET A 255 18.87 -9.44 0.66
CA MET A 255 20.13 -8.96 0.10
C MET A 255 21.35 -9.68 0.68
N PRO A 256 22.43 -9.84 -0.11
CA PRO A 256 22.49 -9.66 -1.56
C PRO A 256 21.51 -10.58 -2.31
N ASN A 257 20.85 -10.09 -3.36
CA ASN A 257 19.76 -10.83 -4.00
C ASN A 257 20.20 -12.13 -4.68
N ASP A 258 21.43 -12.29 -5.05
CA ASP A 258 22.00 -13.52 -5.63
C ASP A 258 22.41 -14.56 -4.58
N ARG A 259 22.55 -14.17 -3.32
CA ARG A 259 22.94 -15.01 -2.18
C ARG A 259 22.27 -14.54 -0.87
N VAL A 260 20.94 -14.60 -0.88
CA VAL A 260 20.12 -14.11 0.26
C VAL A 260 20.45 -14.79 1.59
N VAL A 261 20.19 -14.08 2.68
CA VAL A 261 20.39 -14.56 4.09
C VAL A 261 21.85 -14.86 4.45
N THR A 262 22.83 -14.38 3.67
CA THR A 262 24.26 -14.56 4.00
C THR A 262 24.78 -13.51 5.01
N LEU A 263 24.11 -12.36 5.15
CA LEU A 263 24.47 -11.36 6.14
C LEU A 263 23.95 -11.78 7.53
N THR A 264 24.70 -11.48 8.59
CA THR A 264 24.18 -11.55 9.96
C THR A 264 23.21 -10.42 10.24
N ASP A 265 22.42 -10.52 11.31
CA ASP A 265 21.50 -9.45 11.73
C ASP A 265 22.25 -8.14 11.97
N ARG A 266 23.41 -8.21 12.65
CA ARG A 266 24.29 -7.05 12.86
C ARG A 266 24.74 -6.43 11.54
N GLN A 267 25.25 -7.22 10.60
CA GLN A 267 25.68 -6.70 9.30
C GLN A 267 24.52 -6.03 8.54
N ALA A 268 23.33 -6.61 8.60
CA ALA A 268 22.14 -6.01 7.99
C ALA A 268 21.80 -4.65 8.64
N TYR A 269 21.88 -4.54 9.97
CA TYR A 269 21.70 -3.26 10.68
C TYR A 269 22.79 -2.23 10.34
N ASP A 270 24.04 -2.65 10.29
CA ASP A 270 25.18 -1.76 9.96
C ASP A 270 25.00 -1.21 8.52
N VAL A 271 24.68 -2.08 7.55
CA VAL A 271 24.41 -1.63 6.17
C VAL A 271 23.19 -0.71 6.13
N ALA A 272 22.09 -1.07 6.82
CA ALA A 272 20.91 -0.23 6.88
C ALA A 272 21.22 1.15 7.47
N ALA A 273 22.00 1.24 8.56
CA ALA A 273 22.44 2.49 9.15
C ALA A 273 23.24 3.35 8.15
N TYR A 274 24.17 2.71 7.43
CA TYR A 274 24.89 3.40 6.36
C TYR A 274 23.97 3.92 5.26
N LEU A 275 22.99 3.11 4.79
CA LEU A 275 22.09 3.52 3.72
C LEU A 275 21.13 4.64 4.15
N VAL A 276 20.55 4.56 5.36
CA VAL A 276 19.59 5.57 5.82
C VAL A 276 20.28 6.89 6.20
N SER A 277 21.59 6.87 6.54
CA SER A 277 22.38 8.10 6.77
C SER A 277 22.71 8.88 5.49
N ARG A 278 22.51 8.26 4.30
CA ARG A 278 22.84 8.91 3.03
C ARG A 278 21.79 9.94 2.63
N PRO A 279 22.19 11.04 1.95
CA PRO A 279 21.25 12.05 1.48
C PRO A 279 20.17 11.45 0.56
N ARG A 280 18.94 11.91 0.72
CA ARG A 280 17.78 11.54 -0.11
C ARG A 280 16.79 12.69 -0.21
N PRO A 281 15.85 12.66 -1.16
CA PRO A 281 14.83 13.69 -1.28
C PRO A 281 14.02 13.85 0.00
N ASP A 282 13.64 15.08 0.31
CA ASP A 282 12.73 15.37 1.42
C ASP A 282 11.29 15.07 1.04
N PHE A 283 10.42 14.97 2.05
CA PHE A 283 8.98 14.82 1.88
C PHE A 283 8.24 15.99 2.51
N ALA A 284 7.68 16.84 1.68
CA ALA A 284 7.10 18.14 2.11
C ALA A 284 6.00 18.04 3.17
N ARG A 285 5.27 16.90 3.23
CA ARG A 285 4.16 16.68 4.18
C ARG A 285 4.54 15.77 5.35
N LYS A 286 5.82 15.51 5.58
CA LYS A 286 6.32 14.61 6.64
C LYS A 286 5.84 14.98 8.05
N GLU A 287 5.66 16.28 8.31
CA GLU A 287 5.21 16.79 9.61
C GLU A 287 3.76 16.40 9.96
N LEU A 288 2.95 16.05 8.95
CA LEU A 288 1.57 15.61 9.14
C LEU A 288 1.48 14.12 9.49
N ASP A 289 2.59 13.39 9.39
CA ASP A 289 2.61 11.98 9.71
C ASP A 289 2.43 11.75 11.22
N TRP A 290 1.70 10.71 11.57
CA TRP A 290 1.35 10.30 12.93
C TRP A 290 0.72 11.42 13.76
N PRO A 291 -0.43 11.95 13.32
CA PRO A 291 -1.08 13.09 13.97
C PRO A 291 -1.51 12.81 15.41
N ASN A 292 -1.66 11.53 15.77
CA ASN A 292 -2.07 11.09 17.12
C ASN A 292 -0.87 10.83 18.06
N GLY A 293 0.37 11.11 17.65
CA GLY A 293 1.54 11.01 18.53
C GLY A 293 2.10 9.61 18.73
N ASP A 294 1.84 8.70 17.79
CA ASP A 294 2.28 7.30 17.80
C ASP A 294 3.29 6.94 16.69
N PRO A 295 4.31 7.78 16.41
CA PRO A 295 5.29 7.45 15.38
C PRO A 295 6.12 6.22 15.78
N PRO A 296 6.53 5.39 14.81
CA PRO A 296 7.53 4.35 15.06
C PRO A 296 8.83 4.97 15.62
N PRO A 297 9.58 4.23 16.48
CA PRO A 297 10.76 4.76 17.15
C PRO A 297 11.92 5.13 16.20
N ASP A 298 11.90 4.61 14.98
CA ASP A 298 12.93 4.80 13.95
C ASP A 298 12.50 5.75 12.81
N VAL A 299 11.55 6.65 13.07
CA VAL A 299 11.18 7.70 12.11
C VAL A 299 12.34 8.67 11.92
N ALA A 300 12.67 8.94 10.65
CA ALA A 300 13.85 9.73 10.27
C ALA A 300 13.65 11.26 10.37
N TYR A 301 12.49 11.74 10.84
CA TYR A 301 12.14 13.16 10.89
C TYR A 301 11.20 13.45 12.07
N PRO A 302 11.19 14.69 12.60
CA PRO A 302 10.24 15.09 13.62
C PRO A 302 8.82 15.17 13.06
N THR A 303 7.83 14.80 13.88
CA THR A 303 6.40 14.93 13.57
C THR A 303 5.77 15.95 14.51
N ARG A 304 4.66 16.61 14.11
CA ARG A 304 3.99 17.63 14.94
C ARG A 304 3.52 17.09 16.28
N ALA A 305 3.07 15.85 16.33
CA ALA A 305 2.58 15.24 17.55
C ALA A 305 3.71 14.81 18.49
N ALA A 306 4.91 14.53 17.99
CA ALA A 306 6.06 14.21 18.83
C ALA A 306 6.49 15.37 19.74
N GLY A 307 6.18 16.62 19.36
CA GLY A 307 6.43 17.82 20.18
C GLY A 307 5.35 18.11 21.24
N ARG A 308 4.27 17.30 21.31
CA ARG A 308 3.14 17.48 22.25
C ARG A 308 3.10 16.42 23.35
N ARG A 309 4.20 15.75 23.66
CA ARG A 309 4.24 14.91 24.87
C ARG A 309 4.17 15.80 26.10
N PRO A 310 3.18 15.52 27.01
CA PRO A 310 3.05 16.26 28.28
C PRO A 310 4.27 16.09 29.17
#